data_912c58498b99be549501d5817fa41af7
#
_entry.id   912c58498b99be549501d5817fa41af7
#
_cell.length_a   1.000
_cell.length_b   1.000
_cell.length_c   1.000
_cell.angle_alpha   90.00
_cell.angle_beta   90.00
_cell.angle_gamma   90.00
#
_symmetry.space_group_name_H-M   'P 1'
#
loop_
_entity.id
_entity.type
_entity.pdbx_description
1 polymer ?
#
loop_
_entity_poly.entity_id
_entity_poly.type
_entity_poly.pdbx_seq_one_letter_code
_entity_poly.pdbx_strand_id
1 'polypeptide(L)'
;GRNAIGVDINSEAIKLSNTNLNFTCQESSKIFTKQGNATELSFIKDDSIDLICTHPPYADIIRYSKKIPGDISHLKYEEFLMALEQVAREAYRVLKKQGICAFMIGDIRRAGYVLPLGMNSMQKFVDAGFKLKEIVIKEQHNCRAADYWDGKERNFLMLAHEYIFILKKTDDYKS
;
A
#
# COMPACT_ATOMS: atom_id res chain seq x y z
N GLY A 1 -10.18 17.51 -13.16
CA GLY A 1 -9.91 16.34 -13.86
C GLY A 1 -8.47 15.87 -13.81
N ARG A 2 -8.24 14.61 -13.36
CA ARG A 2 -6.92 13.97 -13.37
C ARG A 2 -7.05 12.59 -14.01
N ASN A 3 -6.04 12.14 -14.74
CA ASN A 3 -5.97 10.77 -15.21
C ASN A 3 -5.64 9.84 -14.04
N ALA A 4 -6.17 8.63 -14.08
CA ALA A 4 -5.90 7.61 -13.06
C ALA A 4 -5.61 6.24 -13.69
N ILE A 5 -4.70 5.51 -13.09
CA ILE A 5 -4.39 4.12 -13.41
C ILE A 5 -4.58 3.30 -12.14
N GLY A 6 -5.52 2.35 -12.15
CA GLY A 6 -5.72 1.35 -11.10
C GLY A 6 -5.06 0.03 -11.50
N VAL A 7 -4.27 -0.54 -10.60
CA VAL A 7 -3.61 -1.83 -10.82
C VAL A 7 -3.91 -2.75 -9.64
N ASP A 8 -4.34 -3.96 -9.92
CA ASP A 8 -4.51 -5.01 -8.93
C ASP A 8 -4.16 -6.37 -9.56
N ILE A 9 -3.58 -7.26 -8.78
CA ILE A 9 -3.23 -8.60 -9.24
C ILE A 9 -4.47 -9.50 -9.37
N ASN A 10 -5.53 -9.20 -8.62
CA ASN A 10 -6.76 -9.94 -8.60
C ASN A 10 -7.73 -9.42 -9.70
N SER A 11 -8.03 -10.27 -10.69
CA SER A 11 -8.96 -9.94 -11.77
C SER A 11 -10.37 -9.60 -11.27
N GLU A 12 -10.82 -10.19 -10.16
CA GLU A 12 -12.13 -9.88 -9.59
C GLU A 12 -12.16 -8.48 -8.97
N ALA A 13 -11.04 -8.05 -8.35
CA ALA A 13 -10.90 -6.67 -7.86
C ALA A 13 -10.96 -5.67 -9.02
N ILE A 14 -10.33 -5.98 -10.15
CA ILE A 14 -10.39 -5.16 -11.37
C ILE A 14 -11.81 -5.09 -11.91
N LYS A 15 -12.53 -6.21 -11.99
CA LYS A 15 -13.94 -6.24 -12.44
C LYS A 15 -14.82 -5.38 -11.52
N LEU A 16 -14.68 -5.54 -10.21
CA LEU A 16 -15.43 -4.76 -9.22
C LEU A 16 -15.11 -3.27 -9.33
N SER A 17 -13.83 -2.91 -9.50
CA SER A 17 -13.42 -1.53 -9.71
C SER A 17 -14.10 -0.93 -10.95
N ASN A 18 -14.11 -1.64 -12.06
CA ASN A 18 -14.77 -1.20 -13.30
C ASN A 18 -16.28 -1.02 -13.12
N THR A 19 -16.92 -1.90 -12.36
CA THR A 19 -18.35 -1.76 -12.04
C THR A 19 -18.63 -0.50 -11.22
N ASN A 20 -17.72 -0.13 -10.31
CA ASN A 20 -17.85 1.03 -9.43
C ASN A 20 -17.46 2.35 -10.13
N LEU A 21 -16.79 2.29 -11.30
CA LEU A 21 -16.47 3.47 -12.13
C LEU A 21 -17.66 3.93 -12.99
N ASN A 22 -18.85 3.96 -12.41
CA ASN A 22 -20.11 4.33 -13.08
C ASN A 22 -20.47 5.82 -12.96
N PHE A 23 -19.49 6.66 -12.59
CA PHE A 23 -19.66 8.10 -12.46
C PHE A 23 -19.06 8.84 -13.67
N THR A 24 -19.63 10.00 -13.98
CA THR A 24 -19.13 10.84 -15.07
C THR A 24 -17.93 11.63 -14.61
N CYS A 25 -16.79 11.42 -15.26
CA CYS A 25 -15.62 12.29 -15.08
C CYS A 25 -15.80 13.59 -15.89
N GLN A 26 -15.26 14.70 -15.36
CA GLN A 26 -15.17 15.93 -16.13
C GLN A 26 -14.32 15.73 -17.40
N GLU A 27 -14.66 16.42 -18.45
CA GLU A 27 -14.39 16.23 -19.87
C GLU A 27 -13.02 15.77 -20.36
N SER A 28 -11.96 15.79 -19.56
CA SER A 28 -10.62 15.42 -20.03
C SER A 28 -9.97 14.26 -19.23
N SER A 29 -10.63 13.74 -18.20
CA SER A 29 -10.04 12.72 -17.32
C SER A 29 -10.23 11.33 -17.89
N LYS A 30 -9.15 10.57 -17.95
CA LYS A 30 -9.17 9.15 -18.35
C LYS A 30 -8.88 8.29 -17.13
N ILE A 31 -9.70 7.27 -16.93
CA ILE A 31 -9.49 6.24 -15.92
C ILE A 31 -9.20 4.94 -16.65
N PHE A 32 -8.13 4.29 -16.25
CA PHE A 32 -7.71 3.03 -16.79
C PHE A 32 -7.47 2.04 -15.65
N THR A 33 -7.97 0.82 -15.76
CA THR A 33 -7.71 -0.25 -14.81
C THR A 33 -7.01 -1.41 -15.54
N LYS A 34 -6.06 -2.03 -14.87
CA LYS A 34 -5.31 -3.14 -15.44
C LYS A 34 -5.04 -4.21 -14.39
N GLN A 35 -5.29 -5.47 -14.74
CA GLN A 35 -4.75 -6.56 -13.95
C GLN A 35 -3.23 -6.60 -14.12
N GLY A 36 -2.49 -6.54 -13.01
CA GLY A 36 -1.03 -6.53 -13.01
C GLY A 36 -0.45 -6.69 -11.62
N ASN A 37 0.82 -7.06 -11.57
CA ASN A 37 1.57 -7.19 -10.32
C ASN A 37 2.30 -5.87 -10.04
N ALA A 38 2.13 -5.31 -8.84
CA ALA A 38 2.80 -4.08 -8.42
C ALA A 38 4.33 -4.22 -8.30
N THR A 39 4.85 -5.46 -8.28
CA THR A 39 6.30 -5.72 -8.32
C THR A 39 6.89 -5.57 -9.73
N GLU A 40 6.03 -5.42 -10.76
CA GLU A 40 6.43 -5.30 -12.17
C GLU A 40 5.43 -4.42 -12.93
N LEU A 41 5.68 -3.13 -12.97
CA LEU A 41 4.85 -2.13 -13.66
C LEU A 41 5.41 -1.75 -15.02
N SER A 42 5.97 -2.71 -15.78
CA SER A 42 6.63 -2.51 -17.07
C SER A 42 5.80 -1.78 -18.12
N PHE A 43 4.46 -1.82 -18.00
CA PHE A 43 3.52 -1.10 -18.86
C PHE A 43 3.35 0.38 -18.49
N ILE A 44 3.92 0.83 -17.37
CA ILE A 44 3.95 2.24 -16.96
C ILE A 44 5.36 2.78 -17.23
N LYS A 45 5.41 3.88 -17.99
CA LYS A 45 6.66 4.54 -18.33
C LYS A 45 7.32 5.14 -17.08
N ASP A 46 8.65 5.15 -17.07
CA ASP A 46 9.45 5.85 -16.06
C ASP A 46 9.05 7.32 -15.98
N ASP A 47 9.11 7.90 -14.80
CA ASP A 47 8.90 9.33 -14.55
C ASP A 47 7.58 9.87 -15.16
N SER A 48 6.49 9.08 -15.11
CA SER A 48 5.21 9.43 -15.73
C SER A 48 4.07 9.69 -14.75
N ILE A 49 4.18 9.24 -13.51
CA ILE A 49 3.15 9.32 -12.48
C ILE A 49 3.44 10.47 -11.52
N ASP A 50 2.44 11.27 -11.20
CA ASP A 50 2.57 12.39 -10.26
C ASP A 50 2.33 11.97 -8.81
N LEU A 51 1.38 11.04 -8.60
CA LEU A 51 0.96 10.57 -7.29
C LEU A 51 0.66 9.07 -7.33
N ILE A 52 1.20 8.34 -6.37
CA ILE A 52 0.80 6.96 -6.05
C ILE A 52 0.06 6.97 -4.71
N CYS A 53 -1.09 6.30 -4.66
CA CYS A 53 -1.78 5.95 -3.42
C CYS A 53 -1.87 4.43 -3.35
N THR A 54 -1.33 3.82 -2.31
CA THR A 54 -1.31 2.37 -2.17
C THR A 54 -1.55 1.91 -0.74
N HIS A 55 -2.26 0.79 -0.62
CA HIS A 55 -2.56 0.12 0.64
C HIS A 55 -2.36 -1.39 0.43
N PRO A 56 -1.15 -1.90 0.62
CA PRO A 56 -0.86 -3.32 0.43
C PRO A 56 -1.52 -4.18 1.52
N PRO A 57 -1.57 -5.50 1.35
CA PRO A 57 -1.99 -6.41 2.40
C PRO A 57 -1.04 -6.34 3.61
N TYR A 58 -1.47 -6.91 4.73
CA TYR A 58 -0.70 -7.01 5.97
C TYR A 58 -0.05 -8.40 6.08
N ALA A 59 0.88 -8.70 5.17
CA ALA A 59 1.48 -10.02 5.02
C ALA A 59 0.37 -11.11 4.98
N ASP A 60 0.55 -12.23 5.68
CA ASP A 60 -0.36 -13.37 5.71
C ASP A 60 -1.56 -13.24 6.70
N ILE A 61 -1.86 -12.02 7.18
CA ILE A 61 -2.99 -11.79 8.11
C ILE A 61 -4.34 -11.93 7.41
N ILE A 62 -4.48 -11.35 6.22
CA ILE A 62 -5.69 -11.48 5.40
C ILE A 62 -5.27 -11.90 4.01
N ARG A 63 -5.78 -13.03 3.55
CA ARG A 63 -5.56 -13.53 2.20
C ARG A 63 -6.63 -12.96 1.28
N TYR A 64 -6.21 -12.18 0.30
CA TYR A 64 -7.12 -11.49 -0.62
C TYR A 64 -7.47 -12.31 -1.87
N SER A 65 -6.79 -13.43 -2.11
CA SER A 65 -7.06 -14.30 -3.24
C SER A 65 -6.96 -15.79 -2.88
N LYS A 66 -7.42 -16.66 -3.80
CA LYS A 66 -7.22 -18.11 -3.74
C LYS A 66 -5.91 -18.51 -4.43
N LYS A 67 -4.76 -18.02 -3.96
CA LYS A 67 -3.40 -18.30 -4.48
C LYS A 67 -3.18 -17.85 -5.93
N ILE A 68 -3.39 -16.56 -6.20
CA ILE A 68 -2.89 -15.97 -7.44
C ILE A 68 -1.37 -15.89 -7.37
N PRO A 69 -0.62 -16.40 -8.38
CA PRO A 69 0.83 -16.28 -8.39
C PRO A 69 1.27 -14.81 -8.29
N GLY A 70 2.16 -14.51 -7.35
CA GLY A 70 2.62 -13.14 -7.09
C GLY A 70 1.76 -12.33 -6.10
N ASP A 71 0.65 -12.88 -5.60
CA ASP A 71 -0.13 -12.22 -4.53
C ASP A 71 0.65 -12.26 -3.21
N ILE A 72 1.12 -11.08 -2.81
CA ILE A 72 1.92 -10.89 -1.61
C ILE A 72 1.14 -11.09 -0.31
N SER A 73 -0.20 -11.18 -0.35
CA SER A 73 -1.05 -11.45 0.82
C SER A 73 -0.92 -12.89 1.35
N HIS A 74 -0.18 -13.76 0.67
CA HIS A 74 0.12 -15.12 1.10
C HIS A 74 1.52 -15.28 1.69
N LEU A 75 2.36 -14.24 1.61
CA LEU A 75 3.76 -14.29 2.02
C LEU A 75 3.89 -14.11 3.54
N LYS A 76 4.84 -14.83 4.13
CA LYS A 76 5.25 -14.59 5.51
C LYS A 76 5.93 -13.24 5.63
N TYR A 77 6.10 -12.77 6.85
CA TYR A 77 6.57 -11.44 7.18
C TYR A 77 7.83 -11.01 6.40
N GLU A 78 8.90 -11.81 6.43
CA GLU A 78 10.16 -11.46 5.76
C GLU A 78 10.03 -11.49 4.23
N GLU A 79 9.36 -12.53 3.70
CA GLU A 79 9.09 -12.65 2.27
C GLU A 79 8.22 -11.50 1.76
N PHE A 80 7.25 -11.08 2.58
CA PHE A 80 6.41 -9.92 2.29
C PHE A 80 7.25 -8.63 2.20
N LEU A 81 8.15 -8.38 3.15
CA LEU A 81 9.03 -7.22 3.12
C LEU A 81 9.96 -7.21 1.90
N MET A 82 10.45 -8.36 1.48
CA MET A 82 11.25 -8.51 0.26
C MET A 82 10.43 -8.19 -1.00
N ALA A 83 9.20 -8.70 -1.08
CA ALA A 83 8.31 -8.40 -2.20
C ALA A 83 7.91 -6.90 -2.20
N LEU A 84 7.66 -6.33 -1.03
CA LEU A 84 7.33 -4.93 -0.89
C LEU A 84 8.48 -4.00 -1.31
N GLU A 85 9.72 -4.43 -1.12
CA GLU A 85 10.89 -3.69 -1.64
C GLU A 85 10.86 -3.61 -3.17
N GLN A 86 10.45 -4.67 -3.87
CA GLN A 86 10.26 -4.62 -5.33
C GLN A 86 9.14 -3.66 -5.73
N VAL A 87 8.02 -3.68 -4.99
CA VAL A 87 6.92 -2.71 -5.19
C VAL A 87 7.44 -1.28 -5.01
N ALA A 88 8.26 -1.03 -3.99
CA ALA A 88 8.82 0.28 -3.72
C ALA A 88 9.76 0.75 -4.85
N ARG A 89 10.59 -0.15 -5.41
CA ARG A 89 11.47 0.14 -6.55
C ARG A 89 10.66 0.51 -7.80
N GLU A 90 9.61 -0.24 -8.12
CA GLU A 90 8.72 0.07 -9.24
C GLU A 90 7.96 1.39 -9.02
N ALA A 91 7.45 1.62 -7.81
CA ALA A 91 6.82 2.89 -7.44
C ALA A 91 7.80 4.07 -7.62
N TYR A 92 9.04 3.91 -7.19
CA TYR A 92 10.07 4.93 -7.39
C TYR A 92 10.38 5.17 -8.87
N ARG A 93 10.50 4.11 -9.66
CA ARG A 93 10.77 4.20 -11.10
C ARG A 93 9.70 4.99 -11.84
N VAL A 94 8.43 4.66 -11.63
CA VAL A 94 7.32 5.27 -12.38
C VAL A 94 6.95 6.68 -11.92
N LEU A 95 7.26 7.04 -10.68
CA LEU A 95 7.02 8.39 -10.17
C LEU A 95 7.95 9.41 -10.81
N LYS A 96 7.41 10.58 -11.16
CA LYS A 96 8.19 11.76 -11.56
C LYS A 96 9.06 12.26 -10.41
N LYS A 97 10.13 12.97 -10.73
CA LYS A 97 10.84 13.82 -9.75
C LYS A 97 9.83 14.72 -9.03
N GLN A 98 9.98 14.86 -7.70
CA GLN A 98 9.07 15.58 -6.82
C GLN A 98 7.70 14.92 -6.66
N GLY A 99 7.44 13.77 -7.30
CA GLY A 99 6.22 12.98 -7.14
C GLY A 99 6.09 12.39 -5.73
N ILE A 100 4.86 12.10 -5.36
CA ILE A 100 4.50 11.62 -4.00
C ILE A 100 3.97 10.20 -4.07
N CYS A 101 4.40 9.37 -3.13
CA CYS A 101 3.79 8.09 -2.82
C CYS A 101 3.15 8.17 -1.43
N ALA A 102 1.83 8.10 -1.37
CA ALA A 102 1.07 7.95 -0.13
C ALA A 102 0.85 6.45 0.11
N PHE A 103 1.53 5.91 1.11
CA PHE A 103 1.57 4.50 1.42
C PHE A 103 0.93 4.25 2.78
N MET A 104 -0.20 3.53 2.81
CA MET A 104 -0.93 3.23 4.03
C MET A 104 -0.65 1.79 4.48
N ILE A 105 -0.33 1.61 5.77
CA ILE A 105 -0.17 0.30 6.40
C ILE A 105 -0.20 0.46 7.92
N GLY A 106 -0.59 -0.59 8.63
CA GLY A 106 -0.53 -0.66 10.09
C GLY A 106 0.45 -1.72 10.58
N ASP A 107 0.60 -1.78 11.89
CA ASP A 107 1.34 -2.84 12.57
C ASP A 107 0.46 -4.07 12.81
N ILE A 108 1.09 -5.20 13.03
CA ILE A 108 0.41 -6.45 13.35
C ILE A 108 0.86 -6.99 14.71
N ARG A 109 0.05 -7.87 15.29
CA ARG A 109 0.40 -8.53 16.57
C ARG A 109 0.50 -10.04 16.37
N ARG A 110 1.59 -10.64 16.86
CA ARG A 110 1.77 -12.09 16.91
C ARG A 110 2.31 -12.53 18.25
N ALA A 111 1.78 -13.59 18.80
CA ALA A 111 2.21 -14.18 20.09
C ALA A 111 2.29 -13.11 21.21
N GLY A 112 1.38 -12.15 21.25
CA GLY A 112 1.35 -11.09 22.27
C GLY A 112 2.21 -9.87 21.96
N TYR A 113 3.12 -9.93 20.98
CA TYR A 113 4.06 -8.85 20.64
C TYR A 113 3.65 -8.10 19.39
N VAL A 114 3.97 -6.81 19.34
CA VAL A 114 3.83 -6.00 18.13
C VAL A 114 4.97 -6.33 17.17
N LEU A 115 4.63 -6.68 15.94
CA LEU A 115 5.56 -6.67 14.83
C LEU A 115 5.41 -5.33 14.09
N PRO A 116 6.45 -4.49 14.03
CA PRO A 116 6.36 -3.14 13.48
C PRO A 116 6.35 -3.16 11.94
N LEU A 117 5.30 -3.77 11.38
CA LEU A 117 5.14 -3.95 9.93
C LEU A 117 5.11 -2.60 9.23
N GLY A 118 4.45 -1.59 9.81
CA GLY A 118 4.37 -0.25 9.25
C GLY A 118 5.74 0.38 9.07
N MET A 119 6.54 0.42 10.13
CA MET A 119 7.88 1.02 10.09
C MET A 119 8.85 0.25 9.20
N ASN A 120 8.83 -1.09 9.27
CA ASN A 120 9.70 -1.92 8.43
C ASN A 120 9.32 -1.83 6.95
N SER A 121 8.02 -1.71 6.64
CA SER A 121 7.55 -1.45 5.28
C SER A 121 7.97 -0.07 4.78
N MET A 122 7.83 0.97 5.60
CA MET A 122 8.27 2.33 5.27
C MET A 122 9.77 2.34 4.96
N GLN A 123 10.58 1.60 5.73
CA GLN A 123 12.02 1.51 5.50
C GLN A 123 12.34 0.93 4.11
N LYS A 124 11.56 -0.04 3.60
CA LYS A 124 11.74 -0.58 2.25
C LYS A 124 11.55 0.47 1.15
N PHE A 125 10.65 1.42 1.36
CA PHE A 125 10.51 2.55 0.44
C PHE A 125 11.68 3.53 0.55
N VAL A 126 12.17 3.80 1.76
CA VAL A 126 13.36 4.64 1.97
C VAL A 126 14.59 3.99 1.31
N ASP A 127 14.77 2.68 1.46
CA ASP A 127 15.87 1.92 0.84
C ASP A 127 15.77 1.94 -0.70
N ALA A 128 14.56 2.01 -1.26
CA ALA A 128 14.34 2.19 -2.69
C ALA A 128 14.64 3.61 -3.21
N GLY A 129 14.95 4.56 -2.32
CA GLY A 129 15.38 5.93 -2.68
C GLY A 129 14.39 7.03 -2.31
N PHE A 130 13.22 6.71 -1.78
CA PHE A 130 12.28 7.72 -1.31
C PHE A 130 12.81 8.46 -0.08
N LYS A 131 12.34 9.70 0.10
CA LYS A 131 12.51 10.44 1.35
C LYS A 131 11.16 10.49 2.08
N LEU A 132 11.17 10.11 3.35
CA LEU A 132 9.99 10.26 4.20
C LEU A 132 9.76 11.75 4.45
N LYS A 133 8.61 12.25 4.03
CA LYS A 133 8.23 13.65 4.18
C LYS A 133 7.35 13.88 5.40
N GLU A 134 6.31 13.05 5.55
CA GLU A 134 5.33 13.18 6.63
C GLU A 134 4.88 11.78 7.09
N ILE A 135 4.40 11.70 8.32
CA ILE A 135 3.69 10.55 8.87
C ILE A 135 2.32 11.05 9.34
N VAL A 136 1.27 10.47 8.80
CA VAL A 136 -0.11 10.71 9.25
C VAL A 136 -0.58 9.48 10.00
N ILE A 137 -1.13 9.69 11.18
CA ILE A 137 -1.77 8.62 11.96
C ILE A 137 -3.26 8.64 11.63
N LYS A 138 -3.73 7.54 11.09
CA LYS A 138 -5.15 7.31 10.83
C LYS A 138 -5.71 6.47 11.96
N GLU A 139 -6.62 7.01 12.73
CA GLU A 139 -7.35 6.25 13.75
C GLU A 139 -8.30 5.26 13.09
N GLN A 140 -8.34 4.03 13.62
CA GLN A 140 -9.26 2.99 13.18
C GLN A 140 -10.49 2.96 14.09
N HIS A 141 -11.66 3.10 13.50
CA HIS A 141 -12.95 2.91 14.17
C HIS A 141 -13.57 1.58 13.71
N ASN A 142 -14.29 0.90 14.61
CA ASN A 142 -15.05 -0.33 14.33
C ASN A 142 -14.18 -1.43 13.67
N CYS A 143 -12.97 -1.63 14.18
CA CYS A 143 -12.13 -2.69 13.65
C CYS A 143 -12.53 -4.06 14.23
N ARG A 144 -12.47 -5.13 13.42
CA ARG A 144 -12.80 -6.50 13.84
C ARG A 144 -12.04 -6.96 15.09
N ALA A 145 -10.84 -6.46 15.31
CA ALA A 145 -10.07 -6.77 16.50
C ALA A 145 -10.71 -6.14 17.76
N ALA A 146 -11.28 -4.93 17.66
CA ALA A 146 -12.01 -4.31 18.75
C ALA A 146 -13.22 -5.16 19.13
N ASP A 147 -14.04 -5.55 18.14
CA ASP A 147 -15.23 -6.41 18.36
C ASP A 147 -14.84 -7.76 18.97
N TYR A 148 -13.76 -8.39 18.47
CA TYR A 148 -13.30 -9.69 18.99
C TYR A 148 -12.86 -9.61 20.45
N TRP A 149 -12.23 -8.50 20.87
CA TRP A 149 -11.69 -8.34 22.22
C TRP A 149 -12.63 -7.61 23.18
N ASP A 150 -13.80 -7.21 22.72
CA ASP A 150 -14.80 -6.58 23.58
C ASP A 150 -15.23 -7.54 24.70
N GLY A 151 -15.24 -7.06 25.93
CA GLY A 151 -15.56 -7.83 27.12
C GLY A 151 -14.58 -8.96 27.50
N LYS A 152 -13.43 -9.11 26.80
CA LYS A 152 -12.41 -10.12 27.11
C LYS A 152 -11.24 -9.53 27.88
N GLU A 153 -10.71 -10.29 28.83
CA GLU A 153 -9.46 -9.92 29.49
C GLU A 153 -8.28 -9.91 28.49
N ARG A 154 -7.45 -8.88 28.58
CA ARG A 154 -6.26 -8.72 27.76
C ARG A 154 -5.16 -8.00 28.54
N ASN A 155 -3.92 -8.39 28.31
CA ASN A 155 -2.74 -7.77 28.92
C ASN A 155 -1.94 -6.89 27.92
N PHE A 156 -2.62 -6.35 26.91
CA PHE A 156 -2.01 -5.51 25.88
C PHE A 156 -2.95 -4.39 25.43
N LEU A 157 -2.39 -3.33 24.89
CA LEU A 157 -3.15 -2.25 24.25
C LEU A 157 -3.54 -2.65 22.82
N MET A 158 -4.74 -2.27 22.40
CA MET A 158 -5.19 -2.49 21.02
C MET A 158 -4.37 -1.67 20.03
N LEU A 159 -4.08 -2.27 18.89
CA LEU A 159 -3.58 -1.52 17.73
C LEU A 159 -4.81 -0.90 17.03
N ALA A 160 -5.03 0.38 17.26
CA ALA A 160 -6.22 1.10 16.78
C ALA A 160 -5.84 2.22 15.79
N HIS A 161 -4.74 2.07 15.08
CA HIS A 161 -4.28 3.03 14.10
C HIS A 161 -3.56 2.38 12.92
N GLU A 162 -3.49 3.12 11.84
CA GLU A 162 -2.67 2.87 10.67
C GLU A 162 -1.81 4.09 10.40
N TYR A 163 -0.68 3.89 9.75
CA TYR A 163 0.16 4.97 9.25
C TYR A 163 -0.22 5.27 7.80
N ILE A 164 -0.15 6.55 7.43
CA ILE A 164 -0.04 6.95 6.05
C ILE A 164 1.31 7.66 5.92
N PHE A 165 2.27 6.99 5.32
CA PHE A 165 3.58 7.54 5.04
C PHE A 165 3.52 8.35 3.76
N ILE A 166 3.88 9.62 3.83
CA ILE A 166 4.02 10.49 2.68
C ILE A 166 5.49 10.48 2.26
N LEU A 167 5.75 9.79 1.18
CA LEU A 167 7.08 9.53 0.65
C LEU A 167 7.28 10.36 -0.62
N LYS A 168 8.46 10.96 -0.78
CA LYS A 168 8.76 11.83 -1.91
C LYS A 168 9.96 11.32 -2.71
N LYS A 169 9.83 11.28 -4.04
CA LYS A 169 10.97 11.07 -4.94
C LYS A 169 11.70 12.38 -5.12
N THR A 170 12.86 12.54 -4.48
CA THR A 170 13.66 13.77 -4.56
C THR A 170 15.13 13.48 -4.33
N ASP A 171 15.98 14.23 -5.01
CA ASP A 171 17.43 14.25 -4.78
C ASP A 171 17.80 15.32 -3.72
N ASP A 172 16.82 16.18 -3.33
CA ASP A 172 17.03 17.30 -2.43
C ASP A 172 17.05 16.84 -0.97
N TYR A 173 18.13 16.25 -0.54
CA TYR A 173 18.45 16.10 0.87
C TYR A 173 19.68 16.97 1.18
N LYS A 174 19.44 18.22 1.51
CA LYS A 174 20.47 19.02 2.16
C LYS A 174 20.42 18.65 3.67
N SER A 175 21.39 17.85 4.09
CA SER A 175 21.70 17.62 5.51
C SER A 175 22.06 18.94 6.20
#